data_0d19f5cc5b1122ec5537ba1b6ed05e87
#
_entry.id   0d19f5cc5b1122ec5537ba1b6ed05e87
#
_cell.length_a   1.000
_cell.length_b   1.000
_cell.length_c   1.000
_cell.angle_alpha   90.00
_cell.angle_beta   90.00
_cell.angle_gamma   90.00
#
_symmetry.space_group_name_H-M   'P 1'
#
loop_
_entity.id
_entity.type
_entity.pdbx_description
1 polymer ?
#
loop_
_entity_poly.entity_id
_entity_poly.type
_entity_poly.pdbx_seq_one_letter_code
_entity_poly.pdbx_strand_id
1 'polypeptide(L)'
;MKARALIDGASFGAETVKAMGEAFDQAWVRIAPTFDNVPEEIEGARLMLAEMILSVATEGNTDVEDLKDRAIRATAMYYWLRSGRE
;
A
#
# COMPACT_ATOMS: atom_id res chain seq x y z
N MET A 1 1.37 -12.85 -6.24
CA MET A 1 0.77 -12.24 -5.05
C MET A 1 -0.33 -11.30 -5.46
N LYS A 2 -1.49 -11.41 -4.81
CA LYS A 2 -2.65 -10.63 -5.22
C LYS A 2 -2.47 -9.13 -5.10
N ALA A 3 -1.78 -8.68 -4.06
CA ALA A 3 -1.61 -7.26 -3.82
C ALA A 3 -0.85 -6.59 -4.97
N ARG A 4 0.27 -7.21 -5.40
CA ARG A 4 1.03 -6.63 -6.51
C ARG A 4 0.23 -6.69 -7.80
N ALA A 5 -0.60 -7.72 -7.97
CA ALA A 5 -1.41 -7.82 -9.17
C ALA A 5 -2.40 -6.66 -9.28
N LEU A 6 -2.94 -6.19 -8.16
CA LEU A 6 -3.82 -5.03 -8.18
C LEU A 6 -3.10 -3.80 -8.73
N ILE A 7 -1.87 -3.59 -8.29
CA ILE A 7 -1.10 -2.46 -8.74
C ILE A 7 -0.72 -2.62 -10.21
N ASP A 8 -0.25 -3.81 -10.57
CA ASP A 8 0.20 -4.05 -11.94
C ASP A 8 -0.94 -3.93 -12.95
N GLY A 9 -2.17 -4.19 -12.53
CA GLY A 9 -3.32 -4.08 -13.40
C GLY A 9 -4.01 -2.73 -13.37
N ALA A 10 -3.44 -1.75 -12.67
CA ALA A 10 -4.09 -0.45 -12.54
C ALA A 10 -4.08 0.30 -13.86
N SER A 11 -5.06 1.18 -14.01
CA SER A 11 -5.24 1.93 -15.26
C SER A 11 -4.41 3.21 -15.28
N PHE A 12 -3.15 3.12 -14.95
CA PHE A 12 -2.23 4.25 -15.00
C PHE A 12 -1.14 3.96 -16.03
N GLY A 13 -0.41 4.98 -16.41
CA GLY A 13 0.71 4.80 -17.32
C GLY A 13 1.79 3.92 -16.70
N ALA A 14 2.63 3.35 -17.55
CA ALA A 14 3.62 2.36 -17.11
C ALA A 14 4.56 2.90 -16.05
N GLU A 15 4.98 4.15 -16.17
CA GLU A 15 5.92 4.71 -15.21
C GLU A 15 5.24 4.97 -13.87
N THR A 16 3.98 5.39 -13.91
CA THR A 16 3.23 5.56 -12.67
C THR A 16 3.03 4.24 -11.98
N VAL A 17 2.69 3.20 -12.72
CA VAL A 17 2.51 1.86 -12.14
C VAL A 17 3.82 1.36 -11.55
N LYS A 18 4.93 1.61 -12.21
CA LYS A 18 6.22 1.20 -11.69
C LYS A 18 6.52 1.88 -10.35
N ALA A 19 6.26 3.18 -10.28
CA ALA A 19 6.46 3.91 -9.03
C ALA A 19 5.55 3.40 -7.93
N MET A 20 4.31 3.08 -8.27
CA MET A 20 3.37 2.52 -7.31
C MET A 20 3.87 1.19 -6.76
N GLY A 21 4.40 0.34 -7.62
CA GLY A 21 4.94 -0.94 -7.19
C GLY A 21 6.12 -0.79 -6.26
N GLU A 22 7.02 0.13 -6.57
CA GLU A 22 8.16 0.39 -5.70
C GLU A 22 7.71 0.97 -4.36
N ALA A 23 6.73 1.87 -4.40
CA ALA A 23 6.21 2.43 -3.16
C ALA A 23 5.58 1.34 -2.30
N PHE A 24 4.87 0.42 -2.93
CA PHE A 24 4.26 -0.69 -2.21
C PHE A 24 5.34 -1.54 -1.53
N ASP A 25 6.38 -1.91 -2.26
CA ASP A 25 7.43 -2.76 -1.71
C ASP A 25 8.11 -2.08 -0.53
N GLN A 26 8.44 -0.80 -0.66
CA GLN A 26 9.10 -0.07 0.42
C GLN A 26 8.19 0.15 1.61
N ALA A 27 6.93 0.45 1.35
CA ALA A 27 5.99 0.65 2.44
C ALA A 27 5.76 -0.66 3.19
N TRP A 28 5.68 -1.77 2.48
CA TRP A 28 5.47 -3.05 3.13
C TRP A 28 6.61 -3.39 4.08
N VAL A 29 7.84 -3.11 3.68
CA VAL A 29 9.00 -3.36 4.55
C VAL A 29 8.85 -2.58 5.85
N ARG A 30 8.29 -1.37 5.78
CA ARG A 30 8.12 -0.54 6.97
C ARG A 30 7.04 -1.06 7.91
N ILE A 31 5.94 -1.57 7.37
CA ILE A 31 4.80 -1.91 8.21
C ILE A 31 4.70 -3.39 8.54
N ALA A 32 5.41 -4.24 7.80
CA ALA A 32 5.32 -5.68 8.02
C ALA A 32 5.62 -6.09 9.46
N PRO A 33 6.62 -5.49 10.15
CA PRO A 33 6.92 -5.92 11.52
C PRO A 33 5.81 -5.66 12.52
N THR A 34 4.83 -4.84 12.18
CA THR A 34 3.72 -4.61 13.12
C THR A 34 2.70 -5.75 13.13
N PHE A 35 2.83 -6.68 12.20
CA PHE A 35 1.90 -7.80 12.15
C PHE A 35 2.55 -9.06 12.68
N ASP A 36 1.73 -9.89 13.34
CA ASP A 36 2.21 -11.19 13.79
C ASP A 36 2.33 -12.11 12.59
N ASN A 37 2.93 -13.28 12.82
CA ASN A 37 3.09 -14.23 11.75
C ASN A 37 1.82 -15.00 11.49
N VAL A 38 0.75 -14.34 11.17
CA VAL A 38 -0.51 -14.96 10.84
C VAL A 38 -0.75 -14.72 9.35
N PRO A 39 -0.68 -15.77 8.52
CA PRO A 39 -0.74 -15.57 7.07
C PRO A 39 -1.96 -14.81 6.59
N GLU A 40 -3.11 -15.07 7.17
CA GLU A 40 -4.32 -14.36 6.76
C GLU A 40 -4.23 -12.86 7.04
N GLU A 41 -3.65 -12.51 8.18
CA GLU A 41 -3.51 -11.09 8.52
C GLU A 41 -2.50 -10.41 7.62
N ILE A 42 -1.43 -11.10 7.30
CA ILE A 42 -0.40 -10.55 6.44
C ILE A 42 -0.96 -10.33 5.04
N GLU A 43 -1.68 -11.30 4.52
CA GLU A 43 -2.25 -11.17 3.19
C GLU A 43 -3.28 -10.05 3.13
N GLY A 44 -4.12 -9.95 4.16
CA GLY A 44 -5.09 -8.86 4.24
C GLY A 44 -4.43 -7.50 4.32
N ALA A 45 -3.35 -7.40 5.09
CA ALA A 45 -2.63 -6.15 5.21
C ALA A 45 -1.98 -5.75 3.90
N ARG A 46 -1.43 -6.72 3.16
CA ARG A 46 -0.85 -6.43 1.85
C ARG A 46 -1.90 -5.92 0.88
N LEU A 47 -3.07 -6.55 0.86
CA LEU A 47 -4.14 -6.09 0.00
C LEU A 47 -4.59 -4.68 0.37
N MET A 48 -4.70 -4.42 1.67
CA MET A 48 -5.06 -3.09 2.14
C MET A 48 -4.04 -2.05 1.68
N LEU A 49 -2.75 -2.37 1.82
CA LEU A 49 -1.72 -1.44 1.41
C LEU A 49 -1.79 -1.18 -0.10
N ALA A 50 -2.02 -2.22 -0.90
CA ALA A 50 -2.14 -2.04 -2.34
C ALA A 50 -3.32 -1.14 -2.67
N GLU A 51 -4.45 -1.32 -1.98
CA GLU A 51 -5.61 -0.47 -2.19
C GLU A 51 -5.32 0.98 -1.80
N MET A 52 -4.55 1.17 -0.72
CA MET A 52 -4.18 2.51 -0.32
C MET A 52 -3.26 3.17 -1.35
N ILE A 53 -2.31 2.41 -1.90
CA ILE A 53 -1.46 2.93 -2.96
C ILE A 53 -2.32 3.37 -4.14
N LEU A 54 -3.30 2.54 -4.54
CA LEU A 54 -4.17 2.89 -5.64
C LEU A 54 -4.98 4.16 -5.34
N SER A 55 -5.43 4.30 -4.11
CA SER A 55 -6.28 5.43 -3.77
C SER A 55 -5.53 6.75 -3.72
N VAL A 56 -4.22 6.71 -3.41
CA VAL A 56 -3.44 7.95 -3.34
C VAL A 56 -2.70 8.25 -4.63
N ALA A 57 -2.67 7.30 -5.56
CA ALA A 57 -1.95 7.50 -6.82
C ALA A 57 -2.69 8.47 -7.72
N THR A 58 -1.93 9.26 -8.46
CA THR A 58 -2.50 10.10 -9.50
C THR A 58 -1.65 9.90 -10.76
N GLU A 59 -2.30 10.01 -11.92
CA GLU A 59 -1.61 9.79 -13.16
C GLU A 59 -0.43 10.76 -13.28
N GLY A 60 0.72 10.23 -13.61
CA GLY A 60 1.91 11.04 -13.75
C GLY A 60 2.74 11.20 -12.48
N ASN A 61 2.23 10.79 -11.33
CA ASN A 61 3.02 10.88 -10.12
C ASN A 61 3.95 9.68 -10.03
N THR A 62 5.24 9.91 -10.22
CA THR A 62 6.24 8.86 -10.13
C THR A 62 7.14 9.03 -8.92
N ASP A 63 6.73 9.83 -7.95
CA ASP A 63 7.51 10.08 -6.74
C ASP A 63 7.25 8.96 -5.74
N VAL A 64 8.16 8.00 -5.71
CA VAL A 64 8.03 6.82 -4.86
C VAL A 64 7.91 7.20 -3.39
N GLU A 65 8.69 8.19 -2.93
CA GLU A 65 8.63 8.60 -1.54
C GLU A 65 7.28 9.19 -1.19
N ASP A 66 6.72 10.01 -2.07
CA ASP A 66 5.41 10.59 -1.82
C ASP A 66 4.32 9.52 -1.77
N LEU A 67 4.34 8.62 -2.74
CA LEU A 67 3.35 7.54 -2.77
C LEU A 67 3.46 6.66 -1.53
N LYS A 68 4.70 6.33 -1.14
CA LYS A 68 4.92 5.51 0.03
C LYS A 68 4.41 6.19 1.29
N ASP A 69 4.76 7.45 1.47
CA ASP A 69 4.35 8.17 2.68
C ASP A 69 2.84 8.31 2.76
N ARG A 70 2.19 8.62 1.65
CA ARG A 70 0.74 8.75 1.63
C ARG A 70 0.07 7.42 1.94
N ALA A 71 0.59 6.34 1.38
CA ALA A 71 0.01 5.02 1.59
C ALA A 71 0.19 4.57 3.03
N ILE A 72 1.36 4.81 3.60
CA ILE A 72 1.61 4.44 4.99
C ILE A 72 0.66 5.20 5.91
N ARG A 73 0.49 6.49 5.68
CA ARG A 73 -0.43 7.27 6.50
C ARG A 73 -1.86 6.78 6.37
N ALA A 74 -2.29 6.48 5.15
CA ALA A 74 -3.65 6.00 4.93
C ALA A 74 -3.87 4.67 5.62
N THR A 75 -2.89 3.78 5.55
CA THR A 75 -2.98 2.48 6.18
C THR A 75 -3.03 2.62 7.71
N ALA A 76 -2.18 3.47 8.26
CA ALA A 76 -2.15 3.69 9.69
C ALA A 76 -3.47 4.27 10.18
N MET A 77 -4.02 5.22 9.43
CA MET A 77 -5.30 5.80 9.79
C MET A 77 -6.41 4.76 9.77
N TYR A 78 -6.40 3.89 8.76
CA TYR A 78 -7.40 2.84 8.65
C TYR A 78 -7.37 1.93 9.89
N TYR A 79 -6.17 1.48 10.26
CA TYR A 79 -6.06 0.57 11.39
C TYR A 79 -6.34 1.27 12.72
N TRP A 80 -5.95 2.53 12.83
CA TRP A 80 -6.25 3.29 14.02
C TRP A 80 -7.77 3.43 14.20
N LEU A 81 -8.48 3.76 13.10
CA LEU A 81 -9.93 3.91 13.19
C LEU A 81 -10.63 2.59 13.49
N ARG A 82 -10.07 1.48 13.00
CA ARG A 82 -10.72 0.21 13.24
C ARG A 82 -10.54 -0.28 14.65
N SER A 83 -9.38 -0.08 15.25
CA SER A 83 -9.11 -0.74 16.50
C SER A 83 -9.06 0.21 17.65
N GLY A 84 -8.91 1.45 17.41
CA GLY A 84 -8.60 2.37 18.47
C GLY A 84 -9.72 3.03 19.12
N ARG A 85 -10.91 2.63 18.83
CA ARG A 85 -11.82 3.38 19.29
C ARG A 85 -12.09 3.22 20.61
N GLU A 86 -11.65 2.70 21.34
CA GLU A 86 -12.04 2.62 22.57
C GLU A 86 -11.57 3.50 23.46
#